data_8ecc85d100f47f23493f613990d80fe9
#
_entry.id   8ecc85d100f47f23493f613990d80fe9
#
_cell.length_a   1.000
_cell.length_b   1.000
_cell.length_c   1.000
_cell.angle_alpha   90.00
_cell.angle_beta   90.00
_cell.angle_gamma   90.00
#
_symmetry.space_group_name_H-M   'P 1'
#
loop_
_entity.id
_entity.type
_entity.pdbx_description
1 polymer ?
#
loop_
_entity_poly.entity_id
_entity_poly.type
_entity_poly.pdbx_seq_one_letter_code
_entity_poly.pdbx_strand_id
1 'polypeptide(L)'
;MLSLPTKAVIVAGLVALTTAGIIYYRRQNRPARMGGAISRGKALWLAYAIFLWFVVCPALALDRHVPEPLRIVLGSFGLSMWLRGGAELYLLYFGHAWRPPYGIGHDAFCLLVLIVETAWLRGSIVASLGTPLSRWTFALTGVIAVSLMLEIGYAWTFYRLVRGQTTGAEGIWFASKDDARFRNLVRVTAIANVPLCIFLACYFGVVFR
;
A
#
# COMPACT_ATOMS: atom_id res chain seq x y z
N MET A 1 23.12 5.98 13.62
CA MET A 1 21.84 5.48 14.16
C MET A 1 20.93 6.65 14.42
N LEU A 2 19.70 6.65 13.89
CA LEU A 2 18.69 7.59 14.40
C LEU A 2 18.38 7.19 15.84
N SER A 3 18.42 8.13 16.76
CA SER A 3 18.09 7.88 18.17
C SER A 3 16.64 7.39 18.29
N LEU A 4 16.35 6.63 19.34
CA LEU A 4 14.98 6.15 19.59
C LEU A 4 13.94 7.30 19.58
N PRO A 5 14.21 8.46 20.21
CA PRO A 5 13.28 9.59 20.14
C PRO A 5 13.11 10.12 18.71
N THR A 6 14.16 10.15 17.89
CA THR A 6 14.06 10.58 16.50
C THR A 6 13.18 9.62 15.69
N LYS A 7 13.35 8.30 15.85
CA LYS A 7 12.48 7.29 15.23
C LYS A 7 11.03 7.47 15.64
N ALA A 8 10.78 7.67 16.95
CA ALA A 8 9.43 7.88 17.48
C ALA A 8 8.77 9.14 16.90
N VAL A 9 9.51 10.26 16.79
CA VAL A 9 9.02 11.50 16.20
C VAL A 9 8.67 11.31 14.71
N ILE A 10 9.53 10.62 13.93
CA ILE A 10 9.26 10.32 12.54
C ILE A 10 7.99 9.50 12.40
N VAL A 11 7.86 8.39 13.17
CA VAL A 11 6.68 7.53 13.13
C VAL A 11 5.41 8.31 13.53
N ALA A 12 5.47 9.09 14.59
CA ALA A 12 4.34 9.91 15.04
C ALA A 12 3.93 10.94 13.97
N GLY A 13 4.90 11.63 13.35
CA GLY A 13 4.66 12.57 12.26
C GLY A 13 4.00 11.91 11.05
N LEU A 14 4.45 10.71 10.69
CA LEU A 14 3.93 9.96 9.56
C LEU A 14 2.53 9.41 9.83
N VAL A 15 2.27 8.93 11.06
CA VAL A 15 0.91 8.54 11.50
C VAL A 15 -0.02 9.76 11.46
N ALA A 16 0.45 10.92 11.93
CA ALA A 16 -0.35 12.15 11.90
C ALA A 16 -0.66 12.59 10.46
N LEU A 17 0.33 12.60 9.56
CA LEU A 17 0.15 12.92 8.14
C LEU A 17 -0.81 11.94 7.45
N THR A 18 -0.64 10.63 7.71
CA THR A 18 -1.50 9.60 7.14
C THR A 18 -2.94 9.77 7.64
N THR A 19 -3.12 10.02 8.94
CA THR A 19 -4.44 10.26 9.55
C THR A 19 -5.08 11.53 8.98
N ALA A 20 -4.32 12.62 8.87
CA ALA A 20 -4.80 13.87 8.29
C ALA A 20 -5.18 13.68 6.81
N GLY A 21 -4.38 12.95 6.04
CA GLY A 21 -4.68 12.58 4.65
C GLY A 21 -5.99 11.80 4.56
N ILE A 22 -6.21 10.79 5.42
CA ILE A 22 -7.43 10.00 5.43
C ILE A 22 -8.66 10.85 5.78
N ILE A 23 -8.52 11.75 6.78
CA ILE A 23 -9.60 12.66 7.18
C ILE A 23 -9.91 13.62 6.03
N TYR A 24 -8.87 14.18 5.39
CA TYR A 24 -9.02 15.04 4.22
C TYR A 24 -9.72 14.31 3.08
N TYR A 25 -9.25 13.12 2.71
CA TYR A 25 -9.88 12.28 1.71
C TYR A 25 -11.33 11.95 2.04
N ARG A 26 -11.65 11.64 3.29
CA ARG A 26 -13.04 11.39 3.72
C ARG A 26 -13.92 12.61 3.57
N ARG A 27 -13.41 13.80 3.84
CA ARG A 27 -14.16 15.07 3.70
C ARG A 27 -14.35 15.44 2.23
N GLN A 28 -13.33 15.25 1.40
CA GLN A 28 -13.36 15.55 -0.02
C GLN A 28 -14.00 14.43 -0.87
N ASN A 29 -14.13 13.23 -0.32
CA ASN A 29 -14.65 12.09 -1.04
C ASN A 29 -16.16 12.21 -1.25
N ARG A 30 -16.51 12.95 -2.25
CA ARG A 30 -17.82 12.79 -2.90
C ARG A 30 -17.81 11.44 -3.63
N PRO A 31 -18.92 10.67 -3.60
CA PRO A 31 -18.97 9.31 -4.15
C PRO A 31 -18.38 9.15 -5.56
N ALA A 32 -18.37 10.24 -6.35
CA ALA A 32 -17.89 10.25 -7.73
C ALA A 32 -16.35 10.29 -7.91
N ARG A 33 -15.57 10.69 -6.88
CA ARG A 33 -14.14 11.00 -7.08
C ARG A 33 -13.17 9.87 -6.79
N MET A 34 -13.54 8.88 -6.00
CA MET A 34 -12.59 7.90 -5.46
C MET A 34 -12.95 6.44 -5.77
N GLY A 35 -13.67 6.19 -6.85
CA GLY A 35 -14.03 4.81 -7.20
C GLY A 35 -14.94 4.11 -6.18
N GLY A 36 -15.61 4.88 -5.31
CA GLY A 36 -16.56 4.40 -4.31
C GLY A 36 -16.46 5.14 -2.98
N ALA A 37 -17.50 5.04 -2.17
CA ALA A 37 -17.53 5.66 -0.85
C ALA A 37 -16.49 5.03 0.09
N ILE A 38 -15.78 5.85 0.87
CA ILE A 38 -14.85 5.35 1.87
C ILE A 38 -15.63 4.93 3.12
N SER A 39 -15.80 3.62 3.30
CA SER A 39 -16.23 3.02 4.55
C SER A 39 -15.11 3.08 5.61
N ARG A 40 -15.46 2.82 6.90
CA ARG A 40 -14.45 2.72 7.95
C ARG A 40 -13.39 1.64 7.64
N GLY A 41 -13.80 0.47 7.14
CA GLY A 41 -12.89 -0.61 6.77
C GLY A 41 -11.96 -0.22 5.61
N LYS A 42 -12.48 0.47 4.58
CA LYS A 42 -11.66 0.96 3.47
C LYS A 42 -10.69 2.06 3.93
N ALA A 43 -11.11 2.95 4.83
CA ALA A 43 -10.23 3.97 5.39
C ALA A 43 -9.08 3.35 6.20
N LEU A 44 -9.35 2.32 7.01
CA LEU A 44 -8.33 1.61 7.77
C LEU A 44 -7.35 0.88 6.85
N TRP A 45 -7.86 0.21 5.82
CA TRP A 45 -7.04 -0.45 4.83
C TRP A 45 -6.15 0.52 4.04
N LEU A 46 -6.68 1.66 3.57
CA LEU A 46 -5.88 2.70 2.90
C LEU A 46 -4.80 3.26 3.83
N ALA A 47 -5.12 3.48 5.11
CA ALA A 47 -4.15 3.93 6.10
C ALA A 47 -2.98 2.95 6.22
N TYR A 48 -3.30 1.66 6.35
CA TYR A 48 -2.33 0.59 6.41
C TYR A 48 -1.45 0.54 5.15
N ALA A 49 -2.05 0.53 3.97
CA ALA A 49 -1.33 0.45 2.70
C ALA A 49 -0.43 1.67 2.48
N ILE A 50 -0.94 2.89 2.71
CA ILE A 50 -0.17 4.12 2.60
C ILE A 50 1.01 4.09 3.59
N PHE A 51 0.78 3.70 4.84
CA PHE A 51 1.84 3.61 5.83
C PHE A 51 2.93 2.62 5.42
N LEU A 52 2.54 1.41 5.01
CA LEU A 52 3.49 0.39 4.59
C LEU A 52 4.33 0.84 3.40
N TRP A 53 3.68 1.33 2.36
CA TRP A 53 4.35 1.57 1.09
C TRP A 53 5.11 2.89 1.03
N PHE A 54 4.54 3.95 1.61
CA PHE A 54 5.10 5.29 1.49
C PHE A 54 5.98 5.69 2.68
N VAL A 55 5.95 4.91 3.75
CA VAL A 55 6.69 5.23 4.97
C VAL A 55 7.65 4.12 5.34
N VAL A 56 7.15 2.90 5.57
CA VAL A 56 7.98 1.80 6.07
C VAL A 56 9.02 1.39 5.04
N CYS A 57 8.62 1.20 3.79
CA CYS A 57 9.55 0.78 2.74
C CYS A 57 10.69 1.78 2.50
N PRO A 58 10.44 3.09 2.32
CA PRO A 58 11.53 4.07 2.20
C PRO A 58 12.38 4.17 3.46
N ALA A 59 11.79 4.13 4.65
CA ALA A 59 12.55 4.17 5.89
C ALA A 59 13.53 3.00 6.01
N LEU A 60 13.11 1.79 5.65
CA LEU A 60 13.96 0.61 5.64
C LEU A 60 15.03 0.64 4.54
N ALA A 61 14.70 1.18 3.36
CA ALA A 61 15.65 1.36 2.28
C ALA A 61 16.80 2.30 2.67
N LEU A 62 16.55 3.25 3.56
CA LEU A 62 17.53 4.22 4.05
C LEU A 62 18.23 3.76 5.34
N ASP A 63 17.76 2.71 6.02
CA ASP A 63 18.35 2.22 7.25
C ASP A 63 19.56 1.31 6.97
N ARG A 64 20.75 1.76 7.37
CA ARG A 64 22.03 1.02 7.20
C ARG A 64 22.11 -0.29 7.98
N HIS A 65 21.22 -0.55 8.93
CA HIS A 65 21.16 -1.82 9.66
C HIS A 65 20.40 -2.90 8.88
N VAL A 66 19.62 -2.50 7.89
CA VAL A 66 18.99 -3.41 6.93
C VAL A 66 20.05 -3.82 5.90
N PRO A 67 20.24 -5.12 5.62
CA PRO A 67 21.18 -5.58 4.61
C PRO A 67 20.94 -4.91 3.25
N GLU A 68 22.04 -4.58 2.55
CA GLU A 68 21.99 -3.87 1.28
C GLU A 68 21.05 -4.49 0.25
N PRO A 69 21.03 -5.82 -0.01
CA PRO A 69 20.12 -6.40 -0.99
C PRO A 69 18.63 -6.19 -0.64
N LEU A 70 18.28 -6.23 0.65
CA LEU A 70 16.91 -5.93 1.08
C LEU A 70 16.58 -4.44 0.95
N ARG A 71 17.57 -3.56 1.18
CA ARG A 71 17.42 -2.12 0.97
C ARG A 71 17.16 -1.78 -0.49
N ILE A 72 17.85 -2.44 -1.41
CA ILE A 72 17.65 -2.27 -2.85
C ILE A 72 16.21 -2.66 -3.21
N VAL A 73 15.77 -3.87 -2.84
CA VAL A 73 14.41 -4.34 -3.14
C VAL A 73 13.33 -3.41 -2.57
N LEU A 74 13.46 -3.02 -1.29
CA LEU A 74 12.48 -2.12 -0.66
C LEU A 74 12.53 -0.70 -1.21
N GLY A 75 13.71 -0.22 -1.62
CA GLY A 75 13.90 1.08 -2.22
C GLY A 75 13.27 1.18 -3.61
N SER A 76 13.55 0.22 -4.48
CA SER A 76 12.99 0.15 -5.83
C SER A 76 11.47 -0.02 -5.79
N PHE A 77 10.99 -0.90 -4.91
CA PHE A 77 9.56 -1.05 -4.68
C PHE A 77 8.94 0.27 -4.18
N GLY A 78 9.52 0.89 -3.16
CA GLY A 78 9.06 2.16 -2.63
C GLY A 78 9.02 3.26 -3.69
N LEU A 79 10.06 3.38 -4.52
CA LEU A 79 10.10 4.33 -5.62
C LEU A 79 8.99 4.05 -6.65
N SER A 80 8.79 2.79 -7.04
CA SER A 80 7.72 2.41 -7.98
C SER A 80 6.34 2.78 -7.43
N MET A 81 6.10 2.58 -6.13
CA MET A 81 4.85 2.96 -5.47
C MET A 81 4.67 4.48 -5.38
N TRP A 82 5.73 5.25 -5.18
CA TRP A 82 5.66 6.71 -5.19
C TRP A 82 5.29 7.25 -6.58
N LEU A 83 5.91 6.72 -7.63
CA LEU A 83 5.58 7.08 -9.01
C LEU A 83 4.13 6.73 -9.34
N ARG A 84 3.69 5.53 -8.95
CA ARG A 84 2.30 5.10 -9.08
C ARG A 84 1.34 6.04 -8.36
N GLY A 85 1.61 6.33 -7.09
CA GLY A 85 0.77 7.21 -6.28
C GLY A 85 0.65 8.61 -6.86
N GLY A 86 1.76 9.18 -7.33
CA GLY A 86 1.78 10.47 -8.01
C GLY A 86 0.95 10.47 -9.30
N ALA A 87 1.11 9.44 -10.14
CA ALA A 87 0.33 9.29 -11.36
C ALA A 87 -1.17 9.11 -11.07
N GLU A 88 -1.52 8.31 -10.05
CA GLU A 88 -2.91 8.13 -9.66
C GLU A 88 -3.55 9.43 -9.16
N LEU A 89 -2.85 10.19 -8.30
CA LEU A 89 -3.33 11.48 -7.81
C LEU A 89 -3.51 12.48 -8.96
N TYR A 90 -2.56 12.53 -9.90
CA TYR A 90 -2.69 13.38 -11.07
C TYR A 90 -3.91 13.02 -11.91
N LEU A 91 -4.10 11.74 -12.23
CA LEU A 91 -5.24 11.27 -13.02
C LEU A 91 -6.58 11.46 -12.32
N LEU A 92 -6.62 11.38 -10.98
CA LEU A 92 -7.85 11.58 -10.20
C LEU A 92 -8.25 13.06 -10.10
N TYR A 93 -7.28 13.94 -9.81
CA TYR A 93 -7.59 15.31 -9.40
C TYR A 93 -7.36 16.37 -10.46
N PHE A 94 -6.46 16.12 -11.40
CA PHE A 94 -6.10 17.07 -12.45
C PHE A 94 -6.54 16.61 -13.83
N GLY A 95 -6.25 15.36 -14.17
CA GLY A 95 -6.60 14.80 -15.49
C GLY A 95 -8.04 14.30 -15.60
N HIS A 96 -8.71 14.03 -14.48
CA HIS A 96 -10.07 13.44 -14.42
C HIS A 96 -10.23 12.19 -15.32
N ALA A 97 -9.12 11.47 -15.55
CA ALA A 97 -9.03 10.36 -16.49
C ALA A 97 -8.71 9.02 -15.81
N TRP A 98 -8.73 8.95 -14.48
CA TRP A 98 -8.44 7.70 -13.77
C TRP A 98 -9.48 6.62 -14.05
N ARG A 99 -9.01 5.41 -14.28
CA ARG A 99 -9.86 4.24 -14.52
C ARG A 99 -9.35 3.04 -13.72
N PRO A 100 -10.24 2.16 -13.21
CA PRO A 100 -9.83 0.99 -12.42
C PRO A 100 -8.73 0.12 -13.05
N PRO A 101 -8.67 -0.14 -14.38
CA PRO A 101 -7.59 -0.88 -14.99
C PRO A 101 -6.20 -0.29 -14.78
N TYR A 102 -6.09 1.03 -14.61
CA TYR A 102 -4.78 1.66 -14.34
C TYR A 102 -4.23 1.24 -12.97
N GLY A 103 -5.10 1.16 -11.94
CA GLY A 103 -4.71 0.65 -10.64
C GLY A 103 -4.21 -0.80 -10.73
N ILE A 104 -4.94 -1.66 -11.43
CA ILE A 104 -4.55 -3.06 -11.65
C ILE A 104 -3.17 -3.15 -12.31
N GLY A 105 -2.95 -2.40 -13.39
CA GLY A 105 -1.69 -2.39 -14.13
C GLY A 105 -0.52 -1.89 -13.28
N HIS A 106 -0.74 -0.84 -12.50
CA HIS A 106 0.29 -0.30 -11.61
C HIS A 106 0.65 -1.27 -10.48
N ASP A 107 -0.33 -1.88 -9.81
CA ASP A 107 -0.08 -2.84 -8.74
C ASP A 107 0.62 -4.09 -9.26
N ALA A 108 0.23 -4.58 -10.45
CA ALA A 108 0.90 -5.69 -11.12
C ALA A 108 2.35 -5.35 -11.49
N PHE A 109 2.62 -4.14 -11.98
CA PHE A 109 3.97 -3.67 -12.25
C PHE A 109 4.83 -3.61 -10.98
N CYS A 110 4.31 -3.02 -9.90
CA CYS A 110 5.04 -2.95 -8.62
C CYS A 110 5.30 -4.34 -8.03
N LEU A 111 4.34 -5.28 -8.16
CA LEU A 111 4.53 -6.67 -7.76
C LEU A 111 5.61 -7.36 -8.60
N LEU A 112 5.63 -7.13 -9.91
CA LEU A 112 6.65 -7.67 -10.81
C LEU A 112 8.05 -7.15 -10.43
N VAL A 113 8.21 -5.85 -10.18
CA VAL A 113 9.47 -5.26 -9.72
C VAL A 113 9.94 -5.97 -8.45
N LEU A 114 9.06 -6.09 -7.45
CA LEU A 114 9.38 -6.76 -6.18
C LEU A 114 9.83 -8.21 -6.37
N ILE A 115 9.13 -8.99 -7.21
CA ILE A 115 9.44 -10.39 -7.46
C ILE A 115 10.76 -10.53 -8.23
N VAL A 116 10.94 -9.78 -9.31
CA VAL A 116 12.13 -9.87 -10.16
C VAL A 116 13.38 -9.50 -9.39
N GLU A 117 13.36 -8.40 -8.64
CA GLU A 117 14.51 -7.98 -7.83
C GLU A 117 14.82 -8.95 -6.70
N THR A 118 13.79 -9.46 -6.01
CA THR A 118 13.98 -10.47 -4.96
C THR A 118 14.59 -11.76 -5.54
N ALA A 119 14.13 -12.18 -6.71
CA ALA A 119 14.68 -13.35 -7.39
C ALA A 119 16.13 -13.13 -7.85
N TRP A 120 16.42 -11.96 -8.41
CA TRP A 120 17.78 -11.61 -8.86
C TRP A 120 18.77 -11.53 -7.71
N LEU A 121 18.39 -10.89 -6.62
CA LEU A 121 19.23 -10.71 -5.43
C LEU A 121 19.15 -11.89 -4.44
N ARG A 122 18.46 -12.98 -4.79
CA ARG A 122 18.20 -14.12 -3.90
C ARG A 122 19.43 -14.62 -3.15
N GLY A 123 20.56 -14.83 -3.85
CA GLY A 123 21.80 -15.34 -3.26
C GLY A 123 22.35 -14.40 -2.18
N SER A 124 22.40 -13.10 -2.48
CA SER A 124 22.84 -12.05 -1.56
C SER A 124 21.88 -11.87 -0.38
N ILE A 125 20.58 -11.97 -0.63
CA ILE A 125 19.57 -11.92 0.43
C ILE A 125 19.76 -13.07 1.40
N VAL A 126 19.82 -14.31 0.90
CA VAL A 126 20.01 -15.51 1.75
C VAL A 126 21.28 -15.41 2.59
N ALA A 127 22.39 -14.98 2.00
CA ALA A 127 23.64 -14.77 2.71
C ALA A 127 23.55 -13.71 3.83
N SER A 128 22.62 -12.77 3.71
CA SER A 128 22.42 -11.67 4.67
C SER A 128 21.46 -11.98 5.82
N LEU A 129 20.79 -13.15 5.84
CA LEU A 129 19.74 -13.48 6.83
C LEU A 129 20.27 -13.91 8.22
N GLY A 130 21.46 -13.45 8.60
CA GLY A 130 22.09 -13.81 9.88
C GLY A 130 21.43 -13.23 11.12
N THR A 131 20.73 -12.10 11.01
CA THR A 131 20.13 -11.41 12.15
C THR A 131 18.59 -11.57 12.18
N PRO A 132 17.94 -11.47 13.36
CA PRO A 132 16.49 -11.41 13.43
C PRO A 132 15.89 -10.29 12.56
N LEU A 133 16.50 -9.10 12.59
CA LEU A 133 16.06 -7.96 11.79
C LEU A 133 16.03 -8.29 10.30
N SER A 134 17.11 -8.89 9.77
CA SER A 134 17.19 -9.22 8.35
C SER A 134 16.13 -10.27 7.94
N ARG A 135 15.91 -11.29 8.78
CA ARG A 135 14.87 -12.31 8.54
C ARG A 135 13.47 -11.72 8.54
N TRP A 136 13.15 -10.86 9.52
CA TRP A 136 11.87 -10.20 9.59
C TRP A 136 11.66 -9.21 8.43
N THR A 137 12.71 -8.49 8.02
CA THR A 137 12.65 -7.58 6.87
C THR A 137 12.48 -8.36 5.56
N PHE A 138 13.10 -9.52 5.42
CA PHE A 138 12.83 -10.39 4.28
C PHE A 138 11.38 -10.91 4.28
N ALA A 139 10.87 -11.36 5.42
CA ALA A 139 9.46 -11.75 5.54
C ALA A 139 8.50 -10.60 5.19
N LEU A 140 8.87 -9.35 5.49
CA LEU A 140 8.11 -8.16 5.10
C LEU A 140 7.96 -8.03 3.59
N THR A 141 8.97 -8.40 2.79
CA THR A 141 8.84 -8.40 1.31
C THR A 141 7.73 -9.35 0.85
N GLY A 142 7.60 -10.51 1.51
CA GLY A 142 6.50 -11.44 1.28
C GLY A 142 5.14 -10.85 1.67
N VAL A 143 5.07 -10.16 2.80
CA VAL A 143 3.84 -9.45 3.24
C VAL A 143 3.44 -8.38 2.23
N ILE A 144 4.40 -7.61 1.70
CA ILE A 144 4.17 -6.62 0.67
C ILE A 144 3.61 -7.28 -0.60
N ALA A 145 4.20 -8.39 -1.04
CA ALA A 145 3.71 -9.13 -2.21
C ALA A 145 2.26 -9.61 -2.03
N VAL A 146 1.93 -10.18 -0.87
CA VAL A 146 0.55 -10.59 -0.56
C VAL A 146 -0.39 -9.39 -0.53
N SER A 147 0.03 -8.26 0.06
CA SER A 147 -0.75 -7.02 0.08
C SER A 147 -1.07 -6.55 -1.33
N LEU A 148 -0.09 -6.52 -2.24
CA LEU A 148 -0.31 -6.15 -3.64
C LEU A 148 -1.25 -7.12 -4.36
N MET A 149 -1.14 -8.42 -4.11
CA MET A 149 -2.08 -9.39 -4.69
C MET A 149 -3.52 -9.15 -4.21
N LEU A 150 -3.72 -8.79 -2.94
CA LEU A 150 -5.03 -8.40 -2.41
C LEU A 150 -5.54 -7.11 -3.07
N GLU A 151 -4.67 -6.12 -3.30
CA GLU A 151 -5.00 -4.89 -4.02
C GLU A 151 -5.43 -5.16 -5.46
N ILE A 152 -4.66 -5.97 -6.19
CA ILE A 152 -4.99 -6.38 -7.55
C ILE A 152 -6.35 -7.10 -7.58
N GLY A 153 -6.58 -8.03 -6.65
CA GLY A 153 -7.84 -8.75 -6.52
C GLY A 153 -9.02 -7.81 -6.24
N TYR A 154 -8.82 -6.84 -5.33
CA TYR A 154 -9.81 -5.81 -5.05
C TYR A 154 -10.09 -4.96 -6.30
N ALA A 155 -9.06 -4.41 -6.93
CA ALA A 155 -9.19 -3.53 -8.09
C ALA A 155 -9.87 -4.24 -9.26
N TRP A 156 -9.52 -5.51 -9.50
CA TRP A 156 -10.15 -6.34 -10.53
C TRP A 156 -11.64 -6.59 -10.24
N THR A 157 -11.96 -6.98 -9.01
CA THR A 157 -13.35 -7.24 -8.61
C THR A 157 -14.18 -5.97 -8.64
N PHE A 158 -13.61 -4.84 -8.18
CA PHE A 158 -14.22 -3.53 -8.30
C PHE A 158 -14.49 -3.16 -9.76
N TYR A 159 -13.50 -3.33 -10.63
CA TYR A 159 -13.68 -3.09 -12.06
C TYR A 159 -14.83 -3.91 -12.66
N ARG A 160 -14.89 -5.20 -12.35
CA ARG A 160 -16.00 -6.06 -12.81
C ARG A 160 -17.37 -5.59 -12.32
N LEU A 161 -17.41 -5.01 -11.13
CA LEU A 161 -18.63 -4.50 -10.54
C LEU A 161 -19.15 -3.24 -11.25
N VAL A 162 -18.23 -2.36 -11.69
CA VAL A 162 -18.59 -1.03 -12.22
C VAL A 162 -18.52 -0.95 -13.76
N ARG A 163 -17.93 -1.92 -14.45
CA ARG A 163 -17.66 -1.86 -15.90
C ARG A 163 -18.89 -1.68 -16.81
N GLY A 164 -20.08 -2.00 -16.32
CA GLY A 164 -21.33 -1.83 -17.06
C GLY A 164 -22.13 -0.58 -16.65
N GLN A 165 -21.58 0.26 -15.78
CA GLN A 165 -22.25 1.45 -15.28
C GLN A 165 -21.77 2.68 -16.05
N THR A 166 -22.64 3.70 -16.13
CA THR A 166 -22.23 5.01 -16.61
C THR A 166 -21.24 5.63 -15.62
N THR A 167 -20.20 6.28 -16.14
CA THR A 167 -19.31 7.09 -15.32
C THR A 167 -20.09 8.23 -14.66
N GLY A 168 -19.69 8.61 -13.44
CA GLY A 168 -20.23 9.81 -12.80
C GLY A 168 -19.92 11.08 -13.61
N ALA A 169 -20.48 12.21 -13.21
CA ALA A 169 -20.35 13.51 -13.89
C ALA A 169 -18.90 13.95 -14.18
N GLU A 170 -17.93 13.40 -13.46
CA GLU A 170 -16.50 13.67 -13.64
C GLU A 170 -15.76 12.57 -14.43
N GLY A 171 -16.46 11.66 -15.11
CA GLY A 171 -15.85 10.60 -15.92
C GLY A 171 -15.20 9.47 -15.10
N ILE A 172 -15.39 9.42 -13.79
CA ILE A 172 -14.81 8.43 -12.88
C ILE A 172 -15.85 7.39 -12.49
N TRP A 173 -15.49 6.12 -12.57
CA TRP A 173 -16.34 5.03 -12.13
C TRP A 173 -16.37 4.91 -10.61
N PHE A 174 -17.54 4.70 -10.04
CA PHE A 174 -17.71 4.48 -8.61
C PHE A 174 -18.80 3.44 -8.31
N ALA A 175 -18.70 2.83 -7.13
CA ALA A 175 -19.75 1.97 -6.60
C ALA A 175 -20.42 2.66 -5.41
N SER A 176 -21.75 2.57 -5.34
CA SER A 176 -22.51 3.09 -4.19
C SER A 176 -22.10 2.35 -2.91
N LYS A 177 -22.01 3.09 -1.80
CA LYS A 177 -21.85 2.50 -0.46
C LYS A 177 -22.99 1.53 -0.10
N ASP A 178 -24.14 1.70 -0.72
CA ASP A 178 -25.36 0.91 -0.47
C ASP A 178 -25.42 -0.35 -1.37
N ASP A 179 -24.51 -0.50 -2.34
CA ASP A 179 -24.37 -1.73 -3.11
C ASP A 179 -23.82 -2.86 -2.22
N ALA A 180 -24.62 -3.91 -2.03
CA ALA A 180 -24.26 -5.04 -1.18
C ALA A 180 -23.00 -5.75 -1.68
N ARG A 181 -22.78 -5.82 -3.01
CA ARG A 181 -21.58 -6.43 -3.61
C ARG A 181 -20.34 -5.63 -3.27
N PHE A 182 -20.42 -4.29 -3.33
CA PHE A 182 -19.32 -3.41 -2.96
C PHE A 182 -19.01 -3.49 -1.46
N ARG A 183 -20.03 -3.49 -0.59
CA ARG A 183 -19.84 -3.69 0.85
C ARG A 183 -19.15 -5.01 1.17
N ASN A 184 -19.57 -6.09 0.51
CA ASN A 184 -18.96 -7.41 0.70
C ASN A 184 -17.51 -7.43 0.24
N LEU A 185 -17.20 -6.83 -0.92
CA LEU A 185 -15.83 -6.70 -1.42
C LEU A 185 -14.93 -5.98 -0.41
N VAL A 186 -15.37 -4.82 0.09
CA VAL A 186 -14.63 -4.04 1.08
C VAL A 186 -14.43 -4.84 2.38
N ARG A 187 -15.48 -5.53 2.83
CA ARG A 187 -15.42 -6.35 4.06
C ARG A 187 -14.42 -7.50 3.93
N VAL A 188 -14.51 -8.27 2.86
CA VAL A 188 -13.58 -9.39 2.61
C VAL A 188 -12.14 -8.91 2.52
N THR A 189 -11.90 -7.83 1.77
CA THR A 189 -10.55 -7.26 1.64
C THR A 189 -10.02 -6.74 2.99
N ALA A 190 -10.86 -6.08 3.79
CA ALA A 190 -10.46 -5.62 5.12
C ALA A 190 -10.09 -6.78 6.04
N ILE A 191 -10.88 -7.87 6.04
CA ILE A 191 -10.59 -9.07 6.84
C ILE A 191 -9.28 -9.73 6.37
N ALA A 192 -9.07 -9.85 5.06
CA ALA A 192 -7.86 -10.45 4.49
C ALA A 192 -6.58 -9.69 4.86
N ASN A 193 -6.68 -8.39 5.17
CA ASN A 193 -5.54 -7.57 5.62
C ASN A 193 -5.22 -7.71 7.12
N VAL A 194 -6.08 -8.33 7.93
CA VAL A 194 -5.84 -8.48 9.39
C VAL A 194 -4.53 -9.22 9.70
N PRO A 195 -4.20 -10.37 9.09
CA PRO A 195 -2.93 -11.05 9.33
C PRO A 195 -1.72 -10.19 8.99
N LEU A 196 -1.82 -9.37 7.94
CA LEU A 196 -0.74 -8.46 7.51
C LEU A 196 -0.54 -7.33 8.53
N CYS A 197 -1.61 -6.80 9.10
CA CYS A 197 -1.53 -5.81 10.19
C CYS A 197 -0.89 -6.41 11.45
N ILE A 198 -1.23 -7.66 11.81
CA ILE A 198 -0.62 -8.37 12.93
C ILE A 198 0.88 -8.56 12.69
N PHE A 199 1.26 -9.01 11.48
CA PHE A 199 2.67 -9.14 11.12
C PHE A 199 3.41 -7.81 11.29
N LEU A 200 2.85 -6.69 10.81
CA LEU A 200 3.48 -5.38 10.95
C LEU A 200 3.65 -4.97 12.42
N ALA A 201 2.67 -5.23 13.27
CA ALA A 201 2.77 -4.95 14.70
C ALA A 201 3.93 -5.75 15.33
N CYS A 202 4.06 -7.04 15.00
CA CYS A 202 5.18 -7.89 15.44
C CYS A 202 6.51 -7.37 14.88
N TYR A 203 6.56 -7.00 13.61
CA TYR A 203 7.74 -6.45 12.96
C TYR A 203 8.24 -5.19 13.67
N PHE A 204 7.35 -4.26 13.99
CA PHE A 204 7.71 -3.07 14.75
C PHE A 204 8.23 -3.40 16.14
N GLY A 205 7.67 -4.40 16.80
CA GLY A 205 8.20 -4.90 18.07
C GLY A 205 9.65 -5.38 17.99
N VAL A 206 10.08 -5.91 16.84
CA VAL A 206 11.49 -6.31 16.59
C VAL A 206 12.37 -5.11 16.24
N VAL A 207 11.88 -4.18 15.44
CA VAL A 207 12.66 -3.02 14.97
C VAL A 207 12.94 -2.01 16.06
N PHE A 208 12.05 -1.86 17.04
CA PHE A 208 12.17 -0.89 18.14
C PHE A 208 12.80 -1.47 19.42
N ARG A 209 13.17 -2.73 19.44
CA ARG A 209 14.02 -3.33 20.47
C ARG A 209 15.49 -3.06 20.19
#